data_2b98adee7181480b127a8b34b2c437eb
#
_entry.id   2b98adee7181480b127a8b34b2c437eb
#
_cell.length_a   1.000
_cell.length_b   1.000
_cell.length_c   1.000
_cell.angle_alpha   90.00
_cell.angle_beta   90.00
_cell.angle_gamma   90.00
#
_symmetry.space_group_name_H-M   'P 1'
#
loop_
_entity.id
_entity.type
_entity.pdbx_description
1 polymer ?
#
loop_
_entity_poly.entity_id
_entity_poly.type
_entity_poly.pdbx_seq_one_letter_code
_entity_poly.pdbx_strand_id
1 'polypeptide(L)'
;MLFLVLAVVTPQIVESVDFPALDAAIERCERGSVLPVFAAEAKRRSAAVTAFYEEQVQIATERIATASKRRALREGGAAPTTGQSVPAASDQELALRQLALDDRQRALDDQRRLETMRQEAVDLKRQYFLSKCAGSKKAD
;
A
#
# COMPACT_ATOMS: atom_id res chain seq x y z
N MET A 1 -6.69 -5.17 -34.78
CA MET A 1 -6.47 -5.74 -33.44
C MET A 1 -6.05 -4.64 -32.51
N LEU A 2 -6.96 -4.18 -31.66
CA LEU A 2 -6.71 -3.09 -30.71
C LEU A 2 -6.26 -3.75 -29.40
N PHE A 3 -4.97 -3.63 -29.06
CA PHE A 3 -4.47 -4.05 -27.75
C PHE A 3 -4.87 -2.99 -26.73
N LEU A 4 -5.88 -3.29 -25.94
CA LEU A 4 -6.23 -2.51 -24.76
C LEU A 4 -5.14 -2.77 -23.70
N VAL A 5 -4.16 -1.87 -23.62
CA VAL A 5 -3.22 -1.84 -22.49
C VAL A 5 -4.01 -1.33 -21.30
N LEU A 6 -4.50 -2.24 -20.47
CA LEU A 6 -4.99 -1.91 -19.13
C LEU A 6 -3.77 -1.45 -18.31
N ALA A 7 -3.58 -0.14 -18.25
CA ALA A 7 -2.69 0.45 -17.27
C ALA A 7 -3.25 0.11 -15.88
N VAL A 8 -2.61 -0.82 -15.19
CA VAL A 8 -2.84 -1.05 -13.77
C VAL A 8 -2.33 0.18 -13.04
N VAL A 9 -3.22 1.12 -12.79
CA VAL A 9 -2.95 2.24 -11.89
C VAL A 9 -2.89 1.64 -10.49
N THR A 10 -1.69 1.33 -10.04
CA THR A 10 -1.47 1.02 -8.62
C THR A 10 -1.78 2.28 -7.83
N PRO A 11 -2.79 2.28 -6.96
CA PRO A 11 -3.06 3.44 -6.12
C PRO A 11 -1.81 3.71 -5.28
N GLN A 12 -1.29 4.92 -5.35
CA GLN A 12 -0.26 5.35 -4.42
C GLN A 12 -0.91 5.48 -3.04
N ILE A 13 -0.72 4.48 -2.21
CA ILE A 13 -1.32 4.41 -0.86
C ILE A 13 -0.62 5.40 0.08
N VAL A 14 0.61 5.78 -0.22
CA VAL A 14 1.40 6.72 0.59
C VAL A 14 1.29 8.12 0.01
N GLU A 15 0.52 8.97 0.69
CA GLU A 15 0.41 10.39 0.38
C GLU A 15 1.60 11.16 0.95
N SER A 16 2.21 12.03 0.16
CA SER A 16 3.31 12.89 0.60
C SER A 16 2.81 14.03 1.48
N VAL A 17 3.52 14.31 2.57
CA VAL A 17 3.31 15.50 3.40
C VAL A 17 4.32 16.56 3.00
N ASP A 18 3.86 17.80 2.87
CA ASP A 18 4.76 18.95 2.73
C ASP A 18 5.38 19.26 4.10
N PHE A 19 6.43 18.54 4.46
CA PHE A 19 7.14 18.73 5.72
C PHE A 19 7.78 20.12 5.85
N PRO A 20 8.39 20.72 4.81
CA PRO A 20 8.90 22.07 4.90
C PRO A 20 7.82 23.12 5.26
N ALA A 21 6.65 23.04 4.64
CA ALA A 21 5.53 23.93 4.96
C ALA A 21 5.00 23.72 6.39
N LEU A 22 4.89 22.44 6.82
CA LEU A 22 4.48 22.09 8.18
C LEU A 22 5.49 22.60 9.22
N ASP A 23 6.80 22.43 8.97
CA ASP A 23 7.85 22.91 9.87
C ASP A 23 7.83 24.43 10.01
N ALA A 24 7.69 25.14 8.89
CA ALA A 24 7.57 26.61 8.92
C ALA A 24 6.35 27.08 9.74
N ALA A 25 5.21 26.40 9.62
CA ALA A 25 4.01 26.71 10.40
C ALA A 25 4.19 26.38 11.90
N ILE A 26 4.89 25.29 12.24
CA ILE A 26 5.23 24.92 13.62
C ILE A 26 6.16 25.97 14.24
N GLU A 27 7.19 26.42 13.50
CA GLU A 27 8.12 27.45 13.98
C GLU A 27 7.43 28.76 14.34
N ARG A 28 6.38 29.12 13.62
CA ARG A 28 5.54 30.30 13.87
C ARG A 28 4.39 30.05 14.84
N CYS A 29 4.24 28.83 15.34
CA CYS A 29 3.09 28.41 16.17
C CYS A 29 1.72 28.71 15.53
N GLU A 30 1.62 28.59 14.22
CA GLU A 30 0.38 28.83 13.46
C GLU A 30 -0.62 27.67 13.64
N ARG A 31 -1.40 27.73 14.71
CA ARG A 31 -2.37 26.67 15.05
C ARG A 31 -3.36 26.39 13.93
N GLY A 32 -3.82 27.44 13.22
CA GLY A 32 -4.76 27.30 12.10
C GLY A 32 -4.24 26.49 10.94
N SER A 33 -2.92 26.49 10.70
CA SER A 33 -2.27 25.72 9.65
C SER A 33 -1.84 24.31 10.12
N VAL A 34 -1.44 24.17 11.38
CA VAL A 34 -0.84 22.93 11.92
C VAL A 34 -1.90 21.93 12.39
N LEU A 35 -2.93 22.39 13.13
CA LEU A 35 -3.93 21.50 13.72
C LEU A 35 -4.75 20.70 12.69
N PRO A 36 -5.15 21.26 11.54
CA PRO A 36 -5.86 20.50 10.52
C PRO A 36 -5.05 19.34 9.97
N VAL A 37 -3.72 19.51 9.81
CA VAL A 37 -2.82 18.45 9.34
C VAL A 37 -2.82 17.27 10.33
N PHE A 38 -2.68 17.56 11.63
CA PHE A 38 -2.71 16.51 12.66
C PHE A 38 -4.09 15.87 12.82
N ALA A 39 -5.17 16.64 12.68
CA ALA A 39 -6.52 16.11 12.76
C ALA A 39 -6.86 15.17 11.60
N ALA A 40 -6.39 15.48 10.38
CA ALA A 40 -6.59 14.65 9.21
C ALA A 40 -5.81 13.31 9.30
N GLU A 41 -4.74 13.27 10.09
CA GLU A 41 -3.81 12.14 10.13
C GLU A 41 -4.47 10.83 10.60
N ALA A 42 -5.32 10.87 11.59
CA ALA A 42 -6.01 9.69 12.11
C ALA A 42 -6.87 9.02 11.03
N LYS A 43 -7.61 9.81 10.27
CA LYS A 43 -8.44 9.32 9.16
C LYS A 43 -7.57 8.75 8.03
N ARG A 44 -6.49 9.43 7.70
CA ARG A 44 -5.55 9.00 6.66
C ARG A 44 -4.87 7.68 7.05
N ARG A 45 -4.40 7.54 8.30
CA ARG A 45 -3.81 6.28 8.82
C ARG A 45 -4.79 5.13 8.71
N SER A 46 -6.03 5.34 9.12
CA SER A 46 -7.08 4.31 9.01
C SER A 46 -7.28 3.87 7.57
N ALA A 47 -7.36 4.80 6.63
CA ALA A 47 -7.49 4.49 5.21
C ALA A 47 -6.28 3.72 4.66
N ALA A 48 -5.06 4.11 5.02
CA ALA A 48 -3.84 3.43 4.59
C ALA A 48 -3.77 1.98 5.12
N VAL A 49 -4.08 1.76 6.39
CA VAL A 49 -4.10 0.43 7.00
C VAL A 49 -5.13 -0.47 6.32
N THR A 50 -6.33 0.06 6.04
CA THR A 50 -7.38 -0.66 5.32
C THR A 50 -6.90 -1.06 3.92
N ALA A 51 -6.32 -0.13 3.16
CA ALA A 51 -5.82 -0.40 1.81
C ALA A 51 -4.68 -1.44 1.82
N PHE A 52 -3.76 -1.40 2.78
CA PHE A 52 -2.72 -2.41 2.93
C PHE A 52 -3.29 -3.80 3.26
N TYR A 53 -4.32 -3.85 4.10
CA TYR A 53 -4.99 -5.10 4.42
C TYR A 53 -5.67 -5.70 3.19
N GLU A 54 -6.42 -4.90 2.44
CA GLU A 54 -7.10 -5.33 1.23
C GLU A 54 -6.11 -5.86 0.17
N GLU A 55 -5.02 -5.15 -0.07
CA GLU A 55 -3.97 -5.60 -1.00
C GLU A 55 -3.32 -6.91 -0.52
N GLN A 56 -3.06 -7.04 0.79
CA GLN A 56 -2.51 -8.27 1.35
C GLN A 56 -3.46 -9.46 1.16
N VAL A 57 -4.76 -9.26 1.34
CA VAL A 57 -5.79 -10.30 1.11
C VAL A 57 -5.80 -10.72 -0.36
N GLN A 58 -5.72 -9.76 -1.29
CA GLN A 58 -5.68 -10.06 -2.71
C GLN A 58 -4.44 -10.89 -3.08
N ILE A 59 -3.26 -10.48 -2.63
CA ILE A 59 -2.01 -11.21 -2.88
C ILE A 59 -2.10 -12.64 -2.32
N ALA A 60 -2.59 -12.81 -1.10
CA ALA A 60 -2.75 -14.12 -0.46
C ALA A 60 -3.72 -15.01 -1.26
N THR A 61 -4.85 -14.46 -1.67
CA THR A 61 -5.86 -15.18 -2.45
C THR A 61 -5.30 -15.63 -3.81
N GLU A 62 -4.60 -14.76 -4.50
CA GLU A 62 -3.97 -15.09 -5.79
C GLU A 62 -2.84 -16.11 -5.65
N ARG A 63 -2.07 -16.07 -4.56
CA ARG A 63 -1.05 -17.09 -4.25
C ARG A 63 -1.66 -18.46 -4.05
N ILE A 64 -2.74 -18.56 -3.28
CA ILE A 64 -3.47 -19.81 -3.07
C ILE A 64 -4.00 -20.36 -4.40
N ALA A 65 -4.62 -19.51 -5.22
CA ALA A 65 -5.13 -19.91 -6.54
C ALA A 65 -4.01 -20.38 -7.48
N THR A 66 -2.87 -19.70 -7.50
CA THR A 66 -1.71 -20.07 -8.30
C THR A 66 -1.11 -21.40 -7.84
N ALA A 67 -0.96 -21.59 -6.53
CA ALA A 67 -0.47 -22.85 -5.95
C ALA A 67 -1.41 -24.03 -6.26
N SER A 68 -2.72 -23.82 -6.18
CA SER A 68 -3.74 -24.82 -6.52
C SER A 68 -3.63 -25.25 -8.00
N LYS A 69 -3.49 -24.29 -8.91
CA LYS A 69 -3.29 -24.58 -10.34
C LYS A 69 -2.01 -25.36 -10.62
N ARG A 70 -0.90 -25.00 -9.95
CA ARG A 70 0.36 -25.77 -10.07
C ARG A 70 0.23 -27.19 -9.57
N ARG A 71 -0.49 -27.40 -8.48
CA ARG A 71 -0.77 -28.74 -7.96
C ARG A 71 -1.58 -29.55 -8.96
N ALA A 72 -2.66 -28.99 -9.51
CA ALA A 72 -3.49 -29.64 -10.51
C ALA A 72 -2.71 -30.03 -11.77
N LEU A 73 -1.77 -29.20 -12.24
CA LEU A 73 -0.89 -29.53 -13.37
C LEU A 73 0.02 -30.73 -13.07
N ARG A 74 0.55 -30.83 -11.86
CA ARG A 74 1.40 -31.95 -11.45
C ARG A 74 0.62 -33.25 -11.33
N GLU A 75 -0.61 -33.18 -10.83
CA GLU A 75 -1.50 -34.33 -10.64
C GLU A 75 -2.16 -34.75 -11.97
N GLY A 76 -2.48 -33.79 -12.86
CA GLY A 76 -3.13 -34.03 -14.15
C GLY A 76 -2.20 -34.49 -15.26
N GLY A 77 -0.88 -34.48 -15.05
CA GLY A 77 0.11 -34.97 -16.01
C GLY A 77 0.09 -36.51 -16.24
N ALA A 78 -0.88 -37.21 -15.67
CA ALA A 78 -0.97 -38.68 -15.69
C ALA A 78 -2.12 -39.27 -16.52
N ALA A 79 -3.02 -38.46 -17.17
CA ALA A 79 -4.09 -39.04 -18.00
C ALA A 79 -4.50 -38.14 -19.19
N PRO A 80 -4.38 -38.63 -20.45
CA PRO A 80 -5.03 -38.02 -21.57
C PRO A 80 -6.51 -38.45 -21.57
N THR A 81 -7.44 -37.63 -21.13
CA THR A 81 -8.84 -37.84 -21.39
C THR A 81 -9.37 -36.77 -22.33
N THR A 82 -9.83 -37.28 -23.45
CA THR A 82 -10.58 -36.67 -24.53
C THR A 82 -11.64 -35.67 -24.05
N GLY A 83 -11.58 -34.47 -24.63
CA GLY A 83 -12.73 -33.55 -24.69
C GLY A 83 -12.49 -32.19 -24.05
N GLN A 84 -12.31 -31.19 -24.91
CA GLN A 84 -12.33 -29.75 -24.62
C GLN A 84 -11.32 -29.27 -23.55
N SER A 85 -10.08 -29.16 -23.98
CA SER A 85 -9.05 -28.49 -23.20
C SER A 85 -9.21 -26.98 -23.30
N VAL A 86 -9.78 -26.37 -22.25
CA VAL A 86 -9.37 -25.02 -21.89
C VAL A 86 -7.84 -25.10 -21.73
N PRO A 87 -7.03 -24.29 -22.44
CA PRO A 87 -5.58 -24.39 -22.31
C PRO A 87 -5.22 -24.15 -20.86
N ALA A 88 -4.74 -25.22 -20.20
CA ALA A 88 -4.22 -25.12 -18.86
C ALA A 88 -3.05 -24.13 -18.92
N ALA A 89 -3.06 -23.13 -18.04
CA ALA A 89 -1.93 -22.21 -17.94
C ALA A 89 -0.64 -23.04 -17.83
N SER A 90 0.35 -22.72 -18.66
CA SER A 90 1.62 -23.46 -18.67
C SER A 90 2.34 -23.27 -17.33
N ASP A 91 3.20 -24.19 -16.93
CA ASP A 91 4.00 -24.04 -15.71
C ASP A 91 4.84 -22.75 -15.74
N GLN A 92 5.27 -22.33 -16.93
CA GLN A 92 5.97 -21.07 -17.13
C GLN A 92 5.08 -19.85 -16.83
N GLU A 93 3.82 -19.83 -17.27
CA GLU A 93 2.88 -18.75 -16.96
C GLU A 93 2.60 -18.65 -15.47
N LEU A 94 2.45 -19.80 -14.79
CA LEU A 94 2.26 -19.83 -13.35
C LEU A 94 3.51 -19.38 -12.58
N ALA A 95 4.72 -19.69 -13.10
CA ALA A 95 5.97 -19.21 -12.53
C ALA A 95 6.08 -17.68 -12.65
N LEU A 96 5.77 -17.12 -13.82
CA LEU A 96 5.75 -15.66 -14.03
C LEU A 96 4.71 -14.96 -13.14
N ARG A 97 3.54 -15.58 -12.96
CA ARG A 97 2.52 -15.08 -12.05
C ARG A 97 2.99 -15.06 -10.59
N GLN A 98 3.71 -16.10 -10.17
CA GLN A 98 4.30 -16.14 -8.83
C GLN A 98 5.33 -15.02 -8.64
N LEU A 99 6.21 -14.77 -9.60
CA LEU A 99 7.17 -13.67 -9.55
C LEU A 99 6.47 -12.32 -9.44
N ALA A 100 5.41 -12.10 -10.22
CA ALA A 100 4.63 -10.86 -10.15
C ALA A 100 3.97 -10.66 -8.77
N LEU A 101 3.48 -11.73 -8.14
CA LEU A 101 2.93 -11.67 -6.78
C LEU A 101 4.00 -11.39 -5.72
N ASP A 102 5.21 -11.92 -5.91
CA ASP A 102 6.33 -11.65 -5.01
C ASP A 102 6.81 -10.19 -5.14
N ASP A 103 6.80 -9.63 -6.35
CA ASP A 103 7.09 -8.21 -6.57
C ASP A 103 6.01 -7.30 -5.95
N ARG A 104 4.72 -7.66 -6.09
CA ARG A 104 3.63 -6.93 -5.42
C ARG A 104 3.77 -6.99 -3.89
N GLN A 105 4.16 -8.13 -3.33
CA GLN A 105 4.40 -8.25 -1.89
C GLN A 105 5.53 -7.35 -1.42
N ARG A 106 6.67 -7.31 -2.14
CA ARG A 106 7.79 -6.42 -1.81
C ARG A 106 7.37 -4.96 -1.87
N ALA A 107 6.65 -4.56 -2.93
CA ALA A 107 6.14 -3.20 -3.06
C ALA A 107 5.21 -2.81 -1.90
N LEU A 108 4.33 -3.72 -1.46
CA LEU A 108 3.46 -3.52 -0.32
C LEU A 108 4.25 -3.37 0.99
N ASP A 109 5.27 -4.18 1.19
CA ASP A 109 6.11 -4.11 2.39
C ASP A 109 6.93 -2.81 2.44
N ASP A 110 7.42 -2.34 1.30
CA ASP A 110 8.11 -1.04 1.19
C ASP A 110 7.14 0.13 1.46
N GLN A 111 5.92 0.08 0.93
CA GLN A 111 4.89 1.09 1.22
C GLN A 111 4.53 1.13 2.71
N ARG A 112 4.38 -0.02 3.37
CA ARG A 112 4.15 -0.10 4.82
C ARG A 112 5.29 0.52 5.61
N ARG A 113 6.53 0.27 5.21
CA ARG A 113 7.72 0.86 5.84
C ARG A 113 7.75 2.37 5.70
N LEU A 114 7.50 2.88 4.48
CA LEU A 114 7.42 4.33 4.23
C LEU A 114 6.30 4.97 5.04
N GLU A 115 5.14 4.33 5.13
CA GLU A 115 4.03 4.80 5.95
C GLU A 115 4.38 4.87 7.43
N THR A 116 5.08 3.87 7.97
CA THR A 116 5.57 3.87 9.36
C THR A 116 6.51 5.04 9.60
N MET A 117 7.50 5.25 8.73
CA MET A 117 8.44 6.37 8.82
C MET A 117 7.72 7.73 8.75
N ARG A 118 6.73 7.84 7.86
CA ARG A 118 5.91 9.04 7.74
C ARG A 118 5.13 9.33 9.03
N GLN A 119 4.53 8.31 9.61
CA GLN A 119 3.79 8.43 10.87
C GLN A 119 4.70 8.87 12.01
N GLU A 120 5.87 8.28 12.14
CA GLU A 120 6.87 8.67 13.15
C GLU A 120 7.28 10.14 12.97
N ALA A 121 7.54 10.57 11.73
CA ALA A 121 7.90 11.96 11.45
C ALA A 121 6.79 12.94 11.85
N VAL A 122 5.53 12.63 11.52
CA VAL A 122 4.37 13.48 11.89
C VAL A 122 4.16 13.50 13.41
N ASP A 123 4.32 12.36 14.08
CA ASP A 123 4.16 12.27 15.54
C ASP A 123 5.23 13.06 16.28
N LEU A 124 6.49 13.03 15.83
CA LEU A 124 7.57 13.84 16.37
C LEU A 124 7.32 15.34 16.19
N LYS A 125 6.84 15.74 15.00
CA LYS A 125 6.47 17.15 14.75
C LYS A 125 5.31 17.59 15.61
N ARG A 126 4.33 16.74 15.84
CA ARG A 126 3.21 16.99 16.75
C ARG A 126 3.70 17.20 18.19
N GLN A 127 4.58 16.33 18.68
CA GLN A 127 5.17 16.47 20.02
C GLN A 127 5.96 17.78 20.15
N TYR A 128 6.77 18.10 19.13
CA TYR A 128 7.53 19.35 19.10
C TYR A 128 6.61 20.58 19.11
N PHE A 129 5.57 20.59 18.28
CA PHE A 129 4.57 21.66 18.29
C PHE A 129 3.91 21.83 19.65
N LEU A 130 3.48 20.74 20.28
CA LEU A 130 2.85 20.79 21.59
C LEU A 130 3.79 21.32 22.67
N SER A 131 5.06 20.93 22.66
CA SER A 131 6.04 21.42 23.63
C SER A 131 6.41 22.88 23.42
N LYS A 132 6.64 23.28 22.16
CA LYS A 132 7.07 24.64 21.81
C LYS A 132 5.95 25.66 21.96
N CYS A 133 4.74 25.31 21.55
CA CYS A 133 3.61 26.26 21.43
C CYS A 133 2.60 26.16 22.58
N ALA A 134 2.87 25.35 23.61
CA ALA A 134 2.00 25.18 24.79
C ALA A 134 1.83 26.47 25.59
N GLY A 135 2.85 27.32 25.64
CA GLY A 135 2.87 28.59 26.37
C GLY A 135 2.38 29.80 25.58
N SER A 136 2.20 29.67 24.30
CA SER A 136 1.74 30.75 23.42
C SER A 136 0.21 30.90 23.54
N LYS A 137 -0.22 31.39 24.71
CA LYS A 137 -1.56 31.91 24.87
C LYS A 137 -1.68 33.19 24.05
N LYS A 138 -2.54 33.13 23.01
CA LYS A 138 -3.26 34.23 22.40
C LYS A 138 -2.55 35.61 22.46
N ALA A 139 -1.95 36.02 21.36
CA ALA A 139 -2.10 37.37 20.88
C ALA A 139 -3.33 37.33 19.95
N ASP A 140 -4.47 37.71 20.52
CA ASP A 140 -5.62 38.12 19.74
C ASP A 140 -5.35 39.53 19.24
#